data_efb84ad0f79de2f7cd9ae6f020899e77
#
_entry.id   efb84ad0f79de2f7cd9ae6f020899e77
#
_cell.length_a   1.000
_cell.length_b   1.000
_cell.length_c   1.000
_cell.angle_alpha   90.00
_cell.angle_beta   90.00
_cell.angle_gamma   90.00
#
_symmetry.space_group_name_H-M   'P 1'
#
loop_
_entity.id
_entity.type
_entity.pdbx_description
1 polymer ?
#
loop_
_entity_poly.entity_id
_entity_poly.type
_entity_poly.pdbx_seq_one_letter_code
_entity_poly.pdbx_strand_id
1 'polypeptide(L)'
;NKLCAGLQIHTDVETYDHHGFKPYRLVSGLLKSYRKLLPDADIWRYHEYEYEKDRIPIDVIDGSDQLRKWVDNSNDTFSDLAKTLDEHEKAWAEERKEFLLYK
;
A
#
# COMPACT_ATOMS: atom_id res chain seq x y z
N ASN A 1 28.58 -10.82 3.30
CA ASN A 1 27.29 -10.76 3.99
C ASN A 1 27.06 -9.32 4.46
N LYS A 2 25.97 -8.70 4.02
CA LYS A 2 25.53 -7.40 4.54
C LYS A 2 24.48 -7.66 5.62
N LEU A 3 24.62 -6.98 6.78
CA LEU A 3 23.59 -6.96 7.81
C LEU A 3 22.39 -6.17 7.28
N CYS A 4 21.22 -6.80 7.28
CA CYS A 4 19.96 -6.15 6.90
C CYS A 4 19.10 -6.01 8.17
N ALA A 5 18.55 -4.82 8.37
CA ALA A 5 17.52 -4.57 9.37
C ALA A 5 16.15 -4.49 8.69
N GLY A 6 15.11 -4.85 9.41
CA GLY A 6 13.75 -4.83 8.89
C GLY A 6 12.72 -4.73 10.00
N LEU A 7 11.46 -4.66 9.60
CA LEU A 7 10.30 -4.65 10.48
C LEU A 7 9.49 -5.93 10.27
N GLN A 8 9.00 -6.51 11.36
CA GLN A 8 8.02 -7.58 11.32
C GLN A 8 6.77 -7.12 12.07
N ILE A 9 5.62 -7.26 11.43
CA ILE A 9 4.34 -6.91 12.01
C ILE A 9 3.67 -8.21 12.45
N HIS A 10 3.41 -8.32 13.75
CA HIS A 10 2.77 -9.49 14.34
C HIS A 10 1.26 -9.31 14.37
N THR A 11 0.54 -10.33 13.91
CA THR A 11 -0.92 -10.38 13.88
C THR A 11 -1.47 -11.62 14.60
N ASP A 12 -0.61 -12.29 15.36
CA ASP A 12 -0.88 -13.53 16.08
C ASP A 12 -1.05 -13.36 17.60
N VAL A 13 -1.23 -12.11 18.04
CA VAL A 13 -1.44 -11.78 19.46
C VAL A 13 -2.93 -11.77 19.82
N GLU A 14 -3.27 -12.10 21.06
CA GLU A 14 -4.66 -12.16 21.55
C GLU A 14 -5.41 -10.83 21.43
N THR A 15 -4.70 -9.71 21.47
CA THR A 15 -5.26 -8.37 21.37
C THR A 15 -5.40 -7.87 19.93
N TYR A 16 -5.11 -8.72 18.94
CA TYR A 16 -5.19 -8.34 17.54
C TYR A 16 -6.63 -8.08 17.11
N ASP A 17 -6.89 -6.87 16.62
CA ASP A 17 -8.18 -6.47 16.08
C ASP A 17 -8.22 -6.71 14.56
N HIS A 18 -8.85 -7.80 14.15
CA HIS A 18 -9.01 -8.18 12.74
C HIS A 18 -9.82 -7.17 11.92
N HIS A 19 -10.73 -6.43 12.54
CA HIS A 19 -11.56 -5.45 11.86
C HIS A 19 -10.91 -4.06 11.78
N GLY A 20 -10.19 -3.68 12.83
CA GLY A 20 -9.49 -2.41 12.91
C GLY A 20 -8.16 -2.39 12.17
N PHE A 21 -7.52 -3.54 11.98
CA PHE A 21 -6.23 -3.60 11.30
C PHE A 21 -6.35 -3.35 9.80
N LYS A 22 -5.65 -2.34 9.31
CA LYS A 22 -5.64 -1.93 7.90
C LYS A 22 -4.22 -2.06 7.32
N PRO A 23 -3.82 -3.27 6.89
CA PRO A 23 -2.43 -3.55 6.46
C PRO A 23 -1.97 -2.67 5.31
N TYR A 24 -2.81 -2.43 4.32
CA TYR A 24 -2.48 -1.57 3.18
C TYR A 24 -2.14 -0.15 3.63
N ARG A 25 -2.97 0.44 4.51
CA ARG A 25 -2.74 1.80 5.05
C ARG A 25 -1.45 1.87 5.86
N LEU A 26 -1.17 0.84 6.64
CA LEU A 26 0.05 0.76 7.44
C LEU A 26 1.29 0.71 6.55
N VAL A 27 1.32 -0.20 5.57
CA VAL A 27 2.47 -0.35 4.65
C VAL A 27 2.67 0.90 3.80
N SER A 28 1.58 1.46 3.26
CA SER A 28 1.63 2.72 2.51
C SER A 28 2.25 3.85 3.35
N GLY A 29 1.88 3.90 4.62
CA GLY A 29 2.43 4.86 5.55
C GLY A 29 3.90 4.68 5.88
N LEU A 30 4.34 3.45 6.01
CA LEU A 30 5.75 3.16 6.19
C LEU A 30 6.56 3.60 4.97
N LEU A 31 6.07 3.33 3.75
CA LEU A 31 6.71 3.79 2.51
C LEU A 31 6.80 5.31 2.44
N LYS A 32 5.71 6.01 2.77
CA LYS A 32 5.66 7.47 2.81
C LYS A 32 6.64 8.05 3.83
N SER A 33 6.67 7.46 5.04
CA SER A 33 7.58 7.88 6.10
C SER A 33 9.03 7.64 5.69
N TYR A 34 9.32 6.52 5.06
CA TYR A 34 10.65 6.22 4.56
C TYR A 34 11.10 7.22 3.49
N ARG A 35 10.24 7.53 2.51
CA ARG A 35 10.50 8.56 1.49
C ARG A 35 10.75 9.92 2.11
N LYS A 36 9.97 10.30 3.13
CA LYS A 36 10.12 11.57 3.82
C LYS A 36 11.46 11.68 4.59
N LEU A 37 11.88 10.59 5.21
CA LEU A 37 13.14 10.55 5.98
C LEU A 37 14.39 10.48 5.07
N LEU A 38 14.24 9.83 3.93
CA LEU A 38 15.33 9.58 2.98
C LEU A 38 14.86 9.96 1.56
N PRO A 39 14.74 11.27 1.27
CA PRO A 39 14.14 11.74 0.02
C PRO A 39 14.92 11.29 -1.23
N ASP A 40 16.23 11.13 -1.11
CA ASP A 40 17.11 10.75 -2.22
C ASP A 40 17.32 9.24 -2.34
N ALA A 41 16.70 8.44 -1.45
CA ALA A 41 16.83 6.99 -1.51
C ALA A 41 16.06 6.41 -2.70
N ASP A 42 16.71 5.52 -3.42
CA ASP A 42 16.03 4.70 -4.44
C ASP A 42 15.26 3.57 -3.76
N ILE A 43 13.98 3.80 -3.49
CA ILE A 43 13.09 2.83 -2.84
C ILE A 43 12.29 1.99 -3.82
N TRP A 44 12.24 2.41 -5.08
CA TRP A 44 11.52 1.70 -6.13
C TRP A 44 12.45 0.81 -6.93
N ARG A 45 11.95 -0.36 -7.33
CA ARG A 45 12.66 -1.23 -8.25
C ARG A 45 12.17 -1.00 -9.68
N TYR A 46 13.13 -0.95 -10.63
CA TYR A 46 12.88 -0.66 -12.04
C TYR A 46 13.33 -1.84 -12.90
N HIS A 47 12.83 -3.05 -12.59
CA HIS A 47 13.11 -4.25 -13.37
C HIS A 47 11.80 -4.88 -13.82
N GLU A 48 11.86 -5.73 -14.82
CA GLU A 48 10.71 -6.54 -15.23
C GLU A 48 10.16 -7.35 -14.03
N TYR A 49 8.83 -7.39 -13.91
CA TYR A 49 8.15 -8.12 -12.86
C TYR A 49 7.18 -9.13 -13.48
N GLU A 50 7.48 -10.42 -13.31
CA GLU A 50 6.76 -11.52 -13.95
C GLU A 50 6.68 -11.34 -15.46
N TYR A 51 5.50 -11.10 -16.01
CA TYR A 51 5.26 -10.94 -17.45
C TYR A 51 5.12 -9.47 -17.87
N GLU A 52 5.19 -8.53 -16.91
CA GLU A 52 5.02 -7.11 -17.15
C GLU A 52 6.40 -6.45 -17.38
N LYS A 53 6.50 -5.69 -18.48
CA LYS A 53 7.75 -5.05 -18.91
C LYS A 53 7.68 -3.53 -18.91
N ASP A 54 6.46 -2.98 -18.96
CA ASP A 54 6.24 -1.55 -19.16
C ASP A 54 5.96 -0.80 -17.85
N ARG A 55 5.57 -1.55 -16.80
CA ARG A 55 5.28 -0.99 -15.47
C ARG A 55 6.28 -1.50 -14.45
N ILE A 56 6.62 -0.65 -13.49
CA ILE A 56 7.49 -1.04 -12.39
C ILE A 56 6.74 -1.95 -11.41
N PRO A 57 7.45 -2.82 -10.66
CA PRO A 57 6.83 -3.83 -9.78
C PRO A 57 5.79 -3.27 -8.82
N ILE A 58 6.02 -2.12 -8.21
CA ILE A 58 5.05 -1.55 -7.27
C ILE A 58 3.73 -1.17 -7.94
N ASP A 59 3.77 -0.65 -9.16
CA ASP A 59 2.56 -0.26 -9.90
C ASP A 59 1.77 -1.50 -10.37
N VAL A 60 2.45 -2.62 -10.58
CA VAL A 60 1.80 -3.91 -10.88
C VAL A 60 1.13 -4.48 -9.64
N ILE A 61 1.83 -4.49 -8.51
CA ILE A 61 1.34 -5.02 -7.22
C ILE A 61 0.15 -4.20 -6.72
N ASP A 62 0.23 -2.88 -6.84
CA ASP A 62 -0.84 -1.96 -6.41
C ASP A 62 -2.03 -1.95 -7.38
N GLY A 63 -1.81 -2.36 -8.64
CA GLY A 63 -2.79 -2.27 -9.72
C GLY A 63 -2.80 -0.92 -10.44
N SER A 64 -2.14 0.10 -9.89
CA SER A 64 -2.03 1.45 -10.43
C SER A 64 -0.74 2.14 -9.99
N ASP A 65 -0.45 3.32 -10.55
CA ASP A 65 0.68 4.15 -10.13
C ASP A 65 0.32 5.13 -8.98
N GLN A 66 -0.91 5.07 -8.48
CA GLN A 66 -1.43 6.04 -7.50
C GLN A 66 -0.67 5.97 -6.17
N LEU A 67 -0.43 4.77 -5.64
CA LEU A 67 0.33 4.61 -4.41
C LEU A 67 1.73 5.21 -4.53
N ARG A 68 2.45 4.90 -5.60
CA ARG A 68 3.79 5.42 -5.84
C ARG A 68 3.80 6.94 -5.94
N LYS A 69 2.89 7.51 -6.74
CA LYS A 69 2.73 8.96 -6.88
C LYS A 69 2.43 9.63 -5.55
N TRP A 70 1.53 9.06 -4.75
CA TRP A 70 1.22 9.57 -3.43
C TRP A 70 2.42 9.49 -2.49
N VAL A 71 3.17 8.39 -2.49
CA VAL A 71 4.40 8.25 -1.68
C VAL A 71 5.43 9.30 -2.05
N ASP A 72 5.64 9.55 -3.33
CA ASP A 72 6.68 10.46 -3.83
C ASP A 72 6.28 11.95 -3.75
N ASN A 73 4.99 12.27 -3.70
CA ASN A 73 4.52 13.65 -3.59
C ASN A 73 4.61 14.17 -2.15
N SER A 74 5.56 15.05 -1.87
CA SER A 74 5.79 15.62 -0.52
C SER A 74 4.58 16.37 0.07
N ASN A 75 3.64 16.84 -0.77
CA ASN A 75 2.49 17.62 -0.35
C ASN A 75 1.30 16.77 0.10
N ASP A 76 1.24 15.51 -0.36
CA ASP A 76 0.14 14.61 0.00
C ASP A 76 0.29 14.09 1.42
N THR A 77 -0.82 14.04 2.13
CA THR A 77 -0.87 13.64 3.53
C THR A 77 -1.48 12.25 3.70
N PHE A 78 -1.39 11.72 4.91
CA PHE A 78 -2.10 10.50 5.30
C PHE A 78 -3.62 10.64 5.21
N SER A 79 -4.14 11.83 5.50
CA SER A 79 -5.57 12.11 5.40
C SER A 79 -6.07 12.01 3.96
N ASP A 80 -5.26 12.42 3.00
CA ASP A 80 -5.61 12.33 1.58
C ASP A 80 -5.70 10.87 1.14
N LEU A 81 -4.71 10.05 1.52
CA LEU A 81 -4.77 8.61 1.26
C LEU A 81 -5.99 7.97 1.93
N ALA A 82 -6.22 8.26 3.22
CA ALA A 82 -7.32 7.67 3.95
C ALA A 82 -8.67 7.97 3.28
N LYS A 83 -8.88 9.20 2.85
CA LYS A 83 -10.10 9.62 2.12
C LYS A 83 -10.27 8.84 0.83
N THR A 84 -9.23 8.76 0.01
CA THR A 84 -9.26 8.01 -1.25
C THR A 84 -9.60 6.53 -1.02
N LEU A 85 -8.97 5.91 -0.01
CA LEU A 85 -9.22 4.50 0.30
C LEU A 85 -10.64 4.27 0.84
N ASP A 86 -11.18 5.19 1.65
CA ASP A 86 -12.56 5.10 2.11
C ASP A 86 -13.57 5.20 0.96
N GLU A 87 -13.28 6.02 -0.04
CA GLU A 87 -14.11 6.13 -1.25
C GLU A 87 -14.05 4.84 -2.08
N HIS A 88 -12.86 4.26 -2.28
CA HIS A 88 -12.67 3.00 -2.98
C HIS A 88 -13.33 1.82 -2.24
N GLU A 89 -13.17 1.74 -0.91
CA GLU A 89 -13.80 0.69 -0.09
C GLU A 89 -15.34 0.75 -0.21
N LYS A 90 -15.93 1.94 -0.20
CA LYS A 90 -17.37 2.13 -0.39
C LYS A 90 -17.84 1.75 -1.80
N ALA A 91 -17.14 2.21 -2.83
CA ALA A 91 -17.46 1.88 -4.22
C ALA A 91 -17.43 0.37 -4.44
N TRP A 92 -16.36 -0.29 -3.98
CA TRP A 92 -16.23 -1.74 -4.07
C TRP A 92 -17.29 -2.50 -3.26
N ALA A 93 -17.65 -2.00 -2.08
CA ALA A 93 -18.71 -2.60 -1.26
C ALA A 93 -20.06 -2.63 -1.98
N GLU A 94 -20.36 -1.63 -2.81
CA GLU A 94 -21.57 -1.61 -3.64
C GLU A 94 -21.42 -2.53 -4.86
N GLU A 95 -20.34 -2.38 -5.63
CA GLU A 95 -20.11 -3.13 -6.86
C GLU A 95 -20.10 -4.64 -6.62
N ARG A 96 -19.42 -5.11 -5.57
CA ARG A 96 -19.30 -6.54 -5.29
C ARG A 96 -20.62 -7.23 -4.94
N LYS A 97 -21.70 -6.49 -4.60
CA LYS A 97 -22.98 -7.06 -4.16
C LYS A 97 -23.58 -8.02 -5.19
N GLU A 98 -23.42 -7.73 -6.47
CA GLU A 98 -23.95 -8.56 -7.54
C GLU A 98 -23.18 -9.89 -7.72
N PHE A 99 -21.94 -9.97 -7.20
CA PHE A 99 -21.09 -11.16 -7.28
C PHE A 99 -21.15 -12.05 -6.02
N LEU A 100 -21.82 -11.59 -4.95
CA LEU A 100 -21.92 -12.36 -3.72
C LEU A 100 -22.91 -13.50 -3.87
N LEU A 101 -22.44 -14.73 -3.68
CA LEU A 101 -23.28 -15.95 -3.67
C LEU A 101 -24.10 -16.07 -2.40
N TYR A 102 -23.64 -15.49 -1.30
CA TYR A 102 -24.28 -15.52 0.00
C TYR A 102 -24.51 -14.08 0.50
N LYS A 103 -25.69 -13.83 1.05
CA LYS A 103 -26.10 -12.55 1.62
C LYS A 103 -25.98 -12.56 3.12
#